data_c6d1428fdc298a0007820007641d2957
#
_entry.id   c6d1428fdc298a0007820007641d2957
#
_cell.length_a   1.000
_cell.length_b   1.000
_cell.length_c   1.000
_cell.angle_alpha   90.00
_cell.angle_beta   90.00
_cell.angle_gamma   90.00
#
_symmetry.space_group_name_H-M   'P 1'
#
loop_
_entity.id
_entity.type
_entity.pdbx_description
1 polymer ?
#
loop_
_entity_poly.entity_id
_entity_poly.type
_entity_poly.pdbx_seq_one_letter_code
_entity_poly.pdbx_strand_id
1 'polypeptide(L)'
;YYALAMNTRDEVIVAGRGVGKGAIQARRLQSCFQGMPGSMGGFVAPSVKRCLTNILPSMLIHLERWGFKRDLHYVVGRRPWKKLHWKSPIFTPANWENTISFYNGSVCNIISQDRSGTSNSMSLDYLIIDEAKFIDFEQLKDETFQANRGNEMYFRHFPLHHGMTITSDMPVTKRGSWFLSYKDKQDPELVEVIEGI
;
A
#
# COMPACT_ATOMS: atom_id res chain seq x y z
N TYR A 1 16.45 -5.05 5.32
CA TYR A 1 16.55 -4.01 6.35
C TYR A 1 16.79 -2.62 5.75
N TYR A 2 17.62 -2.47 4.71
CA TYR A 2 17.89 -1.17 4.06
C TYR A 2 16.63 -0.50 3.50
N ALA A 3 15.79 -1.21 2.77
CA ALA A 3 14.52 -0.66 2.23
C ALA A 3 13.61 -0.06 3.32
N LEU A 4 13.60 -0.67 4.51
CA LEU A 4 12.84 -0.16 5.66
C LEU A 4 13.46 1.10 6.28
N ALA A 5 14.80 1.22 6.22
CA ALA A 5 15.52 2.36 6.77
C ALA A 5 15.46 3.58 5.84
N MET A 6 15.53 3.37 4.55
CA MET A 6 15.54 4.44 3.53
C MET A 6 14.23 5.21 3.46
N ASN A 7 13.08 4.54 3.70
CA ASN A 7 11.74 5.14 3.69
C ASN A 7 11.49 6.05 2.47
N THR A 8 11.96 5.61 1.29
CA THR A 8 11.84 6.32 0.03
C THR A 8 10.37 6.47 -0.38
N ARG A 9 10.03 7.53 -1.10
CA ARG A 9 8.66 7.76 -1.58
C ARG A 9 8.17 6.61 -2.43
N ASP A 10 8.98 6.19 -3.41
CA ASP A 10 8.68 5.11 -4.32
C ASP A 10 9.68 3.96 -4.12
N GLU A 11 9.17 2.74 -3.96
CA GLU A 11 9.97 1.54 -3.74
C GLU A 11 9.50 0.40 -4.64
N VAL A 12 10.45 -0.31 -5.22
CA VAL A 12 10.20 -1.57 -5.94
C VAL A 12 11.03 -2.68 -5.31
N ILE A 13 10.36 -3.69 -4.78
CA ILE A 13 10.98 -4.79 -4.05
C ILE A 13 10.73 -6.10 -4.78
N VAL A 14 11.79 -6.63 -5.38
CA VAL A 14 11.76 -7.93 -6.06
C VAL A 14 12.45 -8.95 -5.16
N ALA A 15 11.67 -9.87 -4.60
CA ALA A 15 12.20 -10.81 -3.63
C ALA A 15 11.43 -12.12 -3.63
N GLY A 16 12.10 -13.23 -3.41
CA GLY A 16 11.49 -14.56 -3.35
C GLY A 16 10.45 -14.72 -2.24
N ARG A 17 9.84 -15.90 -2.16
CA ARG A 17 8.91 -16.21 -1.08
C ARG A 17 9.64 -16.34 0.26
N GLY A 18 8.98 -15.94 1.34
CA GLY A 18 9.52 -16.09 2.70
C GLY A 18 10.56 -15.04 3.13
N VAL A 19 10.96 -14.11 2.29
CA VAL A 19 12.00 -13.09 2.59
C VAL A 19 11.47 -11.83 3.29
N GLY A 20 10.22 -11.83 3.75
CA GLY A 20 9.70 -10.76 4.57
C GLY A 20 8.98 -9.63 3.83
N LYS A 21 8.53 -9.82 2.57
CA LYS A 21 7.73 -8.81 1.84
C LYS A 21 6.56 -8.29 2.66
N GLY A 22 5.83 -9.17 3.38
CA GLY A 22 4.73 -8.77 4.25
C GLY A 22 5.14 -7.83 5.39
N ALA A 23 6.34 -7.97 5.94
CA ALA A 23 6.86 -7.05 6.95
C ALA A 23 7.13 -5.67 6.37
N ILE A 24 7.68 -5.61 5.14
CA ILE A 24 7.93 -4.35 4.45
C ILE A 24 6.61 -3.63 4.13
N GLN A 25 5.63 -4.34 3.60
CA GLN A 25 4.29 -3.80 3.35
C GLN A 25 3.62 -3.29 4.63
N ALA A 26 3.71 -4.06 5.72
CA ALA A 26 3.18 -3.65 7.02
C ALA A 26 3.87 -2.37 7.53
N ARG A 27 5.19 -2.26 7.38
CA ARG A 27 5.94 -1.06 7.77
C ARG A 27 5.55 0.14 6.93
N ARG A 28 5.43 -0.04 5.60
CA ARG A 28 4.95 1.02 4.71
C ARG A 28 3.55 1.48 5.10
N LEU A 29 2.63 0.53 5.29
CA LEU A 29 1.28 0.83 5.74
C LEU A 29 1.27 1.58 7.08
N GLN A 30 2.09 1.14 8.04
CA GLN A 30 2.25 1.81 9.33
C GLN A 30 2.75 3.26 9.16
N SER A 31 3.82 3.46 8.39
CA SER A 31 4.38 4.79 8.14
C SER A 31 3.34 5.73 7.51
N CYS A 32 2.56 5.23 6.54
CA CYS A 32 1.54 6.00 5.87
C CYS A 32 0.39 6.39 6.82
N PHE A 33 -0.23 5.42 7.51
CA PHE A 33 -1.38 5.77 8.36
C PHE A 33 -0.98 6.59 9.59
N GLN A 34 0.21 6.39 10.15
CA GLN A 34 0.68 7.20 11.28
C GLN A 34 1.10 8.61 10.85
N GLY A 35 1.78 8.74 9.71
CA GLY A 35 2.25 10.03 9.21
C GLY A 35 1.15 10.86 8.55
N MET A 36 0.09 10.22 8.04
CA MET A 36 -1.04 10.87 7.37
C MET A 36 -2.37 10.49 8.04
N PRO A 37 -2.68 10.99 9.25
CA PRO A 37 -3.93 10.69 9.94
C PRO A 37 -5.15 11.14 9.13
N GLY A 38 -6.12 10.23 8.95
CA GLY A 38 -7.31 10.50 8.12
C GLY A 38 -7.13 10.27 6.63
N SER A 39 -5.95 9.82 6.19
CA SER A 39 -5.64 9.53 4.78
C SER A 39 -6.42 8.35 4.21
N MET A 40 -6.45 8.28 2.90
CA MET A 40 -7.03 7.17 2.14
C MET A 40 -5.94 6.52 1.27
N GLY A 41 -5.52 5.30 1.60
CA GLY A 41 -4.57 4.53 0.82
C GLY A 41 -5.23 3.48 -0.07
N GLY A 42 -4.46 2.96 -1.02
CA GLY A 42 -4.82 1.81 -1.84
C GLY A 42 -3.87 0.64 -1.63
N PHE A 43 -4.43 -0.54 -1.33
CA PHE A 43 -3.71 -1.81 -1.34
C PHE A 43 -4.17 -2.61 -2.55
N VAL A 44 -3.31 -2.70 -3.56
CA VAL A 44 -3.61 -3.33 -4.85
C VAL A 44 -3.16 -4.78 -4.84
N ALA A 45 -4.06 -5.68 -5.19
CA ALA A 45 -3.78 -7.11 -5.30
C ALA A 45 -4.46 -7.71 -6.54
N PRO A 46 -4.01 -8.88 -7.03
CA PRO A 46 -4.62 -9.54 -8.19
C PRO A 46 -6.11 -9.84 -8.01
N SER A 47 -6.54 -10.17 -6.78
CA SER A 47 -7.96 -10.32 -6.43
C SER A 47 -8.22 -10.02 -4.96
N VAL A 48 -9.44 -9.56 -4.63
CA VAL A 48 -9.86 -9.30 -3.24
C VAL A 48 -9.76 -10.57 -2.40
N LYS A 49 -10.25 -11.70 -2.92
CA LYS A 49 -10.21 -12.98 -2.22
C LYS A 49 -8.77 -13.36 -1.83
N ARG A 50 -7.83 -13.29 -2.78
CA ARG A 50 -6.42 -13.60 -2.53
C ARG A 50 -5.79 -12.64 -1.53
N CYS A 51 -6.13 -11.37 -1.61
CA CYS A 51 -5.68 -10.37 -0.66
C CYS A 51 -6.14 -10.70 0.77
N LEU A 52 -7.43 -10.92 0.96
CA LEU A 52 -8.02 -11.18 2.28
C LEU A 52 -7.57 -12.50 2.90
N THR A 53 -7.36 -13.55 2.09
CA THR A 53 -7.03 -14.89 2.61
C THR A 53 -5.54 -15.13 2.81
N ASN A 54 -4.68 -14.55 1.98
CA ASN A 54 -3.25 -14.88 1.96
C ASN A 54 -2.34 -13.70 2.30
N ILE A 55 -2.60 -12.54 1.72
CA ILE A 55 -1.68 -11.38 1.80
C ILE A 55 -1.88 -10.63 3.11
N LEU A 56 -3.11 -10.19 3.37
CA LEU A 56 -3.42 -9.41 4.56
C LEU A 56 -3.08 -10.12 5.87
N PRO A 57 -3.39 -11.42 6.09
CA PRO A 57 -3.03 -12.08 7.34
C PRO A 57 -1.53 -12.05 7.60
N SER A 58 -0.70 -12.26 6.57
CA SER A 58 0.76 -12.22 6.71
C SER A 58 1.29 -10.81 7.00
N MET A 59 0.66 -9.77 6.45
CA MET A 59 1.00 -8.39 6.72
C MET A 59 0.52 -7.93 8.11
N LEU A 60 -0.72 -8.24 8.47
CA LEU A 60 -1.33 -7.80 9.72
C LEU A 60 -0.65 -8.40 10.96
N ILE A 61 -0.12 -9.64 10.88
CA ILE A 61 0.65 -10.23 11.98
C ILE A 61 1.88 -9.40 12.36
N HIS A 62 2.49 -8.68 11.40
CA HIS A 62 3.60 -7.78 11.70
C HIS A 62 3.11 -6.53 12.42
N LEU A 63 1.97 -5.95 12.04
CA LEU A 63 1.36 -4.84 12.78
C LEU A 63 1.03 -5.25 14.22
N GLU A 64 0.50 -6.46 14.42
CA GLU A 64 0.19 -6.97 15.75
C GLU A 64 1.44 -7.17 16.62
N ARG A 65 2.54 -7.67 16.03
CA ARG A 65 3.85 -7.77 16.70
C ARG A 65 4.42 -6.39 17.10
N TRP A 66 4.06 -5.34 16.39
CA TRP A 66 4.44 -3.95 16.71
C TRP A 66 3.43 -3.24 17.62
N GLY A 67 2.49 -3.99 18.20
CA GLY A 67 1.55 -3.48 19.20
C GLY A 67 0.21 -2.97 18.66
N PHE A 68 -0.03 -3.03 17.34
CA PHE A 68 -1.32 -2.66 16.76
C PHE A 68 -2.28 -3.85 16.83
N LYS A 69 -3.25 -3.80 17.71
CA LYS A 69 -4.21 -4.89 17.95
C LYS A 69 -5.47 -4.70 17.11
N ARG A 70 -5.95 -5.77 16.50
CA ARG A 70 -7.23 -5.81 15.81
C ARG A 70 -8.37 -5.42 16.76
N ASP A 71 -9.37 -4.75 16.25
CA ASP A 71 -10.55 -4.25 16.97
C ASP A 71 -10.27 -3.20 18.06
N LEU A 72 -8.99 -2.85 18.28
CA LEU A 72 -8.54 -1.78 19.16
C LEU A 72 -7.85 -0.65 18.39
N HIS A 73 -6.97 -0.97 17.45
CA HIS A 73 -6.22 0.01 16.66
C HIS A 73 -6.59 -0.01 15.19
N TYR A 74 -7.07 -1.14 14.68
CA TYR A 74 -7.56 -1.27 13.31
C TYR A 74 -8.71 -2.27 13.21
N VAL A 75 -9.53 -2.13 12.17
CA VAL A 75 -10.57 -3.08 11.79
C VAL A 75 -10.47 -3.39 10.31
N VAL A 76 -10.87 -4.59 9.88
CA VAL A 76 -10.84 -5.05 8.49
C VAL A 76 -12.24 -5.44 8.05
N GLY A 77 -12.63 -5.02 6.84
CA GLY A 77 -13.85 -5.46 6.17
C GLY A 77 -15.16 -4.95 6.79
N ARG A 78 -15.10 -3.91 7.59
CA ARG A 78 -16.28 -3.32 8.21
C ARG A 78 -16.05 -1.89 8.69
N ARG A 79 -17.13 -1.16 8.87
CA ARG A 79 -17.09 0.15 9.50
C ARG A 79 -16.64 0.03 10.96
N PRO A 80 -15.76 0.91 11.47
CA PRO A 80 -15.43 0.98 12.89
C PRO A 80 -16.67 1.20 13.75
N TRP A 81 -16.73 0.53 14.90
CA TRP A 81 -17.85 0.72 15.84
C TRP A 81 -17.82 2.12 16.44
N LYS A 82 -18.95 2.77 16.50
CA LYS A 82 -19.11 4.13 17.09
C LYS A 82 -18.55 4.21 18.51
N LYS A 83 -18.68 3.14 19.31
CA LYS A 83 -18.16 3.07 20.69
C LYS A 83 -16.64 3.18 20.82
N LEU A 84 -15.87 3.01 19.72
CA LEU A 84 -14.42 3.17 19.73
C LEU A 84 -13.98 4.63 19.71
N HIS A 85 -14.89 5.55 19.39
CA HIS A 85 -14.63 7.00 19.31
C HIS A 85 -13.42 7.35 18.44
N TRP A 86 -13.18 6.56 17.39
CA TRP A 86 -12.07 6.79 16.45
C TRP A 86 -12.32 8.07 15.65
N LYS A 87 -11.22 8.68 15.20
CA LYS A 87 -11.30 9.80 14.27
C LYS A 87 -11.95 9.37 12.96
N SER A 88 -12.70 10.27 12.36
CA SER A 88 -13.27 10.04 11.03
C SER A 88 -12.20 10.23 9.96
N PRO A 89 -12.27 9.49 8.84
CA PRO A 89 -11.42 9.76 7.68
C PRO A 89 -11.76 11.12 7.07
N ILE A 90 -10.80 11.76 6.39
CA ILE A 90 -11.03 12.99 5.63
C ILE A 90 -12.07 12.72 4.54
N PHE A 91 -11.92 11.62 3.80
CA PHE A 91 -12.93 11.13 2.87
C PHE A 91 -13.45 9.78 3.33
N THR A 92 -14.78 9.67 3.44
CA THR A 92 -15.45 8.42 3.84
C THR A 92 -15.42 7.44 2.67
N PRO A 93 -14.95 6.19 2.84
CA PRO A 93 -14.99 5.19 1.80
C PRO A 93 -16.45 4.87 1.42
N ALA A 94 -16.68 4.64 0.12
CA ALA A 94 -18.02 4.27 -0.38
C ALA A 94 -18.47 2.90 0.14
N ASN A 95 -17.54 1.98 0.30
CA ASN A 95 -17.79 0.63 0.85
C ASN A 95 -16.73 0.29 1.89
N TRP A 96 -17.16 -0.20 3.05
CA TRP A 96 -16.28 -0.60 4.15
C TRP A 96 -15.85 -2.07 4.09
N GLU A 97 -16.47 -2.90 3.25
CA GLU A 97 -16.17 -4.33 3.17
C GLU A 97 -14.75 -4.62 2.68
N ASN A 98 -14.22 -3.76 1.81
CA ASN A 98 -12.88 -3.91 1.27
C ASN A 98 -11.93 -2.86 1.84
N THR A 99 -11.97 -2.63 3.15
CA THR A 99 -11.13 -1.62 3.79
C THR A 99 -10.40 -2.16 5.02
N ILE A 100 -9.27 -1.55 5.31
CA ILE A 100 -8.61 -1.59 6.62
C ILE A 100 -8.75 -0.18 7.19
N SER A 101 -9.44 -0.03 8.32
CA SER A 101 -9.64 1.27 8.97
C SER A 101 -8.83 1.34 10.24
N PHE A 102 -8.22 2.49 10.51
CA PHE A 102 -7.33 2.73 11.65
C PHE A 102 -7.92 3.74 12.63
N TYR A 103 -7.51 3.65 13.90
CA TYR A 103 -7.99 4.46 15.02
C TYR A 103 -7.85 5.98 14.80
N ASN A 104 -6.92 6.41 13.97
CA ASN A 104 -6.65 7.80 13.67
C ASN A 104 -7.42 8.35 12.45
N GLY A 105 -8.38 7.56 11.95
CA GLY A 105 -9.21 7.92 10.80
C GLY A 105 -8.64 7.52 9.44
N SER A 106 -7.41 7.03 9.37
CA SER A 106 -6.87 6.57 8.09
C SER A 106 -7.57 5.30 7.61
N VAL A 107 -7.74 5.16 6.32
CA VAL A 107 -8.36 4.02 5.66
C VAL A 107 -7.47 3.54 4.52
N CYS A 108 -7.28 2.23 4.39
CA CYS A 108 -6.65 1.62 3.24
C CYS A 108 -7.66 0.75 2.49
N ASN A 109 -7.96 1.10 1.24
CA ASN A 109 -8.88 0.35 0.38
C ASN A 109 -8.16 -0.81 -0.27
N ILE A 110 -8.78 -1.99 -0.26
CA ILE A 110 -8.33 -3.16 -1.01
C ILE A 110 -8.87 -3.03 -2.43
N ILE A 111 -7.96 -2.83 -3.37
CA ILE A 111 -8.26 -2.65 -4.79
C ILE A 111 -7.90 -3.94 -5.52
N SER A 112 -8.83 -4.45 -6.28
CA SER A 112 -8.70 -5.68 -7.05
C SER A 112 -8.53 -5.38 -8.52
N GLN A 113 -7.66 -6.16 -9.17
CA GLN A 113 -7.43 -6.05 -10.61
C GLN A 113 -8.33 -6.97 -11.44
N ASP A 114 -9.09 -7.85 -10.79
CA ASP A 114 -10.09 -8.71 -11.48
C ASP A 114 -11.40 -7.96 -11.80
N ARG A 115 -11.53 -6.70 -11.34
CA ARG A 115 -12.67 -5.82 -11.63
C ARG A 115 -12.18 -4.44 -12.06
N SER A 116 -12.38 -4.08 -13.32
CA SER A 116 -12.08 -2.74 -13.81
C SER A 116 -12.97 -1.68 -13.15
N GLY A 117 -12.48 -0.44 -13.08
CA GLY A 117 -13.22 0.70 -12.56
C GLY A 117 -13.27 0.81 -11.03
N THR A 118 -12.67 -0.12 -10.30
CA THR A 118 -12.76 -0.15 -8.82
C THR A 118 -12.14 1.09 -8.17
N SER A 119 -11.12 1.67 -8.79
CA SER A 119 -10.38 2.83 -8.26
C SER A 119 -10.72 4.17 -8.95
N ASN A 120 -11.49 4.18 -10.03
CA ASN A 120 -11.73 5.38 -10.85
C ASN A 120 -12.31 6.59 -10.09
N SER A 121 -13.10 6.36 -9.05
CA SER A 121 -13.71 7.42 -8.23
C SER A 121 -12.97 7.70 -6.92
N MET A 122 -11.84 7.04 -6.69
CA MET A 122 -11.06 7.20 -5.47
C MET A 122 -10.06 8.37 -5.58
N SER A 123 -9.75 8.97 -4.46
CA SER A 123 -8.64 9.90 -4.28
C SER A 123 -7.72 9.33 -3.21
N LEU A 124 -6.61 8.76 -3.65
CA LEU A 124 -5.69 8.00 -2.80
C LEU A 124 -4.46 8.85 -2.45
N ASP A 125 -3.94 8.66 -1.26
CA ASP A 125 -2.77 9.36 -0.74
C ASP A 125 -1.48 8.54 -0.85
N TYR A 126 -1.61 7.22 -1.05
CA TYR A 126 -0.49 6.29 -1.26
C TYR A 126 -0.98 4.97 -1.84
N LEU A 127 -0.06 4.21 -2.43
CA LEU A 127 -0.33 2.89 -2.98
C LEU A 127 0.65 1.84 -2.44
N ILE A 128 0.12 0.68 -2.10
CA ILE A 128 0.90 -0.54 -1.84
C ILE A 128 0.40 -1.59 -2.82
N ILE A 129 1.30 -2.11 -3.66
CA ILE A 129 0.97 -3.05 -4.73
C ILE A 129 1.68 -4.36 -4.44
N ASP A 130 0.92 -5.43 -4.29
CA ASP A 130 1.50 -6.75 -4.06
C ASP A 130 1.27 -7.68 -5.24
N GLU A 131 2.20 -8.64 -5.37
CA GLU A 131 2.21 -9.62 -6.46
C GLU A 131 2.15 -8.96 -7.85
N ALA A 132 2.93 -7.89 -8.04
CA ALA A 132 2.90 -7.04 -9.23
C ALA A 132 3.05 -7.82 -10.56
N LYS A 133 3.72 -8.97 -10.55
CA LYS A 133 3.85 -9.85 -11.73
C LYS A 133 2.53 -10.39 -12.27
N PHE A 134 1.46 -10.37 -11.47
CA PHE A 134 0.12 -10.82 -11.87
C PHE A 134 -0.85 -9.66 -12.17
N ILE A 135 -0.37 -8.43 -12.03
CA ILE A 135 -1.16 -7.21 -12.24
C ILE A 135 -1.02 -6.73 -13.67
N ASP A 136 -2.12 -6.34 -14.30
CA ASP A 136 -2.13 -5.69 -15.59
C ASP A 136 -1.66 -4.24 -15.46
N PHE A 137 -0.54 -3.93 -16.10
CA PHE A 137 0.06 -2.60 -16.01
C PHE A 137 -0.78 -1.51 -16.66
N GLU A 138 -1.40 -1.77 -17.81
CA GLU A 138 -2.21 -0.76 -18.50
C GLU A 138 -3.43 -0.39 -17.66
N GLN A 139 -4.14 -1.39 -17.14
CA GLN A 139 -5.26 -1.13 -16.23
C GLN A 139 -4.81 -0.39 -14.95
N LEU A 140 -3.68 -0.79 -14.36
CA LEU A 140 -3.14 -0.13 -13.18
C LEU A 140 -2.83 1.34 -13.44
N LYS A 141 -2.20 1.64 -14.59
CA LYS A 141 -1.81 2.98 -15.02
C LYS A 141 -3.04 3.85 -15.30
N ASP A 142 -4.02 3.31 -16.00
CA ASP A 142 -5.18 4.08 -16.45
C ASP A 142 -6.20 4.34 -15.32
N GLU A 143 -6.28 3.43 -14.34
CA GLU A 143 -7.26 3.54 -13.26
C GLU A 143 -6.61 3.94 -11.93
N THR A 144 -5.70 3.12 -11.42
CA THR A 144 -5.23 3.21 -10.03
C THR A 144 -4.17 4.28 -9.82
N PHE A 145 -3.23 4.43 -10.77
CA PHE A 145 -2.22 5.50 -10.65
C PHE A 145 -2.87 6.87 -10.79
N GLN A 146 -3.91 7.01 -11.60
CA GLN A 146 -4.67 8.25 -11.72
C GLN A 146 -5.44 8.59 -10.43
N ALA A 147 -5.80 7.58 -9.65
CA ALA A 147 -6.45 7.78 -8.36
C ALA A 147 -5.49 8.25 -7.26
N ASN A 148 -4.16 8.08 -7.42
CA ASN A 148 -3.14 8.48 -6.43
C ASN A 148 -2.87 9.99 -6.48
N ARG A 149 -3.91 10.79 -6.16
CA ARG A 149 -3.97 12.25 -6.24
C ARG A 149 -4.73 12.89 -5.08
N GLY A 150 -4.84 12.17 -3.95
CA GLY A 150 -5.65 12.61 -2.81
C GLY A 150 -4.98 13.70 -1.98
N ASN A 151 -5.75 14.37 -1.21
CA ASN A 151 -5.42 15.19 -0.02
C ASN A 151 -4.13 16.06 -0.06
N GLU A 152 -3.74 16.57 -1.22
CA GLU A 152 -2.50 17.37 -1.38
C GLU A 152 -2.44 18.54 -0.39
N MET A 153 -3.57 19.17 -0.11
CA MET A 153 -3.69 20.27 0.85
C MET A 153 -3.22 19.86 2.25
N TYR A 154 -3.46 18.62 2.66
CA TYR A 154 -3.16 18.13 4.00
C TYR A 154 -1.79 17.48 4.11
N PHE A 155 -1.36 16.75 3.07
CA PHE A 155 -0.22 15.81 3.18
C PHE A 155 0.95 16.09 2.24
N ARG A 156 0.93 17.15 1.41
CA ARG A 156 1.99 17.45 0.44
C ARG A 156 3.41 17.50 1.02
N HIS A 157 3.54 17.78 2.31
CA HIS A 157 4.84 17.85 2.99
C HIS A 157 5.29 16.50 3.57
N PHE A 158 4.44 15.50 3.54
CA PHE A 158 4.80 14.18 4.04
C PHE A 158 5.54 13.38 2.96
N PRO A 159 6.74 12.86 3.25
CA PRO A 159 7.61 12.26 2.23
C PRO A 159 6.98 11.09 1.46
N LEU A 160 6.04 10.36 2.08
CA LEU A 160 5.38 9.21 1.45
C LEU A 160 4.05 9.56 0.77
N HIS A 161 3.64 10.82 0.77
CA HIS A 161 2.42 11.25 0.10
C HIS A 161 2.54 11.04 -1.41
N HIS A 162 1.52 10.43 -2.02
CA HIS A 162 1.49 9.95 -3.40
C HIS A 162 2.60 8.93 -3.75
N GLY A 163 3.24 8.35 -2.72
CA GLY A 163 4.25 7.32 -2.89
C GLY A 163 3.67 5.95 -3.23
N MET A 164 4.51 5.10 -3.81
CA MET A 164 4.17 3.73 -4.20
C MET A 164 5.17 2.73 -3.63
N THR A 165 4.67 1.63 -3.10
CA THR A 165 5.49 0.46 -2.76
C THR A 165 5.03 -0.72 -3.57
N ILE A 166 5.88 -1.21 -4.46
CA ILE A 166 5.60 -2.34 -5.36
C ILE A 166 6.38 -3.55 -4.87
N THR A 167 5.69 -4.64 -4.57
CA THR A 167 6.31 -5.90 -4.16
C THR A 167 5.95 -7.02 -5.10
N SER A 168 6.92 -7.84 -5.45
CA SER A 168 6.72 -9.02 -6.30
C SER A 168 7.82 -10.06 -6.11
N ASP A 169 7.54 -11.28 -6.53
CA ASP A 169 8.61 -12.22 -6.89
C ASP A 169 9.12 -11.90 -8.31
N MET A 170 10.25 -12.50 -8.69
CA MET A 170 10.78 -12.39 -10.06
C MET A 170 9.72 -12.84 -11.07
N PRO A 171 9.43 -12.02 -12.09
CA PRO A 171 8.46 -12.37 -13.13
C PRO A 171 9.02 -13.43 -14.08
N VAL A 172 8.14 -14.32 -14.56
CA VAL A 172 8.48 -15.34 -15.58
C VAL A 172 7.96 -14.95 -16.97
N THR A 173 7.12 -13.90 -17.05
CA THR A 173 6.52 -13.47 -18.31
C THR A 173 6.87 -12.01 -18.60
N LYS A 174 6.97 -11.67 -19.90
CA LYS A 174 7.20 -10.29 -20.33
C LYS A 174 6.11 -9.34 -19.83
N ARG A 175 4.85 -9.78 -19.81
CA ARG A 175 3.73 -8.97 -19.29
C ARG A 175 3.87 -8.66 -17.79
N GLY A 176 4.39 -9.62 -17.02
CA GLY A 176 4.58 -9.47 -15.58
C GLY A 176 5.86 -8.73 -15.19
N SER A 177 6.73 -8.33 -16.14
CA SER A 177 8.02 -7.71 -15.86
C SER A 177 8.01 -6.16 -15.85
N TRP A 178 6.86 -5.54 -16.02
CA TRP A 178 6.70 -4.09 -16.16
C TRP A 178 7.37 -3.28 -15.05
N PHE A 179 7.32 -3.76 -13.81
CA PHE A 179 7.91 -3.07 -12.66
C PHE A 179 9.44 -3.11 -12.64
N LEU A 180 10.08 -3.99 -13.41
CA LEU A 180 11.55 -4.02 -13.51
C LEU A 180 12.11 -2.78 -14.23
N SER A 181 11.32 -2.12 -15.06
CA SER A 181 11.71 -0.87 -15.73
C SER A 181 11.94 0.30 -14.76
N TYR A 182 11.49 0.19 -13.52
CA TYR A 182 11.80 1.18 -12.49
C TYR A 182 13.27 1.17 -12.10
N LYS A 183 14.03 0.10 -12.39
CA LYS A 183 15.49 0.07 -12.21
C LYS A 183 16.17 1.19 -13.00
N ASP A 184 15.67 1.50 -14.19
CA ASP A 184 16.25 2.53 -15.06
C ASP A 184 15.95 3.96 -14.59
N LYS A 185 15.09 4.09 -13.57
CA LYS A 185 14.71 5.38 -12.94
C LYS A 185 15.43 5.63 -11.61
N GLN A 186 16.34 4.75 -11.22
CA GLN A 186 17.14 4.93 -10.02
C GLN A 186 18.12 6.08 -10.22
N ASP A 187 18.31 6.85 -9.14
CA ASP A 187 19.36 7.87 -9.09
C ASP A 187 20.72 7.18 -8.92
N PRO A 188 21.65 7.26 -9.90
CA PRO A 188 22.94 6.60 -9.82
C PRO A 188 23.78 7.05 -8.62
N GLU A 189 23.76 8.35 -8.27
CA GLU A 189 24.51 8.89 -7.15
C GLU A 189 23.99 8.33 -5.82
N LEU A 190 22.67 8.20 -5.69
CA LEU A 190 22.06 7.59 -4.51
C LEU A 190 22.38 6.10 -4.38
N VAL A 191 22.45 5.39 -5.51
CA VAL A 191 22.84 3.96 -5.54
C VAL A 191 24.28 3.79 -5.06
N GLU A 192 25.22 4.60 -5.54
CA GLU A 192 26.64 4.56 -5.09
C GLU A 192 26.78 4.82 -3.59
N VAL A 193 26.02 5.78 -3.04
CA VAL A 193 26.02 6.06 -1.59
C VAL A 193 25.52 4.86 -0.81
N ILE A 194 24.49 4.15 -1.29
CA ILE A 194 23.92 2.98 -0.61
C ILE A 194 24.86 1.77 -0.69
N GLU A 195 25.52 1.55 -1.82
CA GLU A 195 26.46 0.44 -2.02
C GLU A 195 27.79 0.66 -1.29
N GLY A 196 28.13 1.90 -0.95
CA GLY A 196 29.33 2.27 -0.19
C GLY A 196 29.21 2.17 1.33
N ILE A 197 28.02 1.82 1.84
CA ILE A 197 27.73 1.59 3.25
C ILE A 197 27.74 0.10 3.58
#